data_b581cc193e2717bb529b36444ad254c5
#
_entry.id   b581cc193e2717bb529b36444ad254c5
#
_cell.length_a   1.000
_cell.length_b   1.000
_cell.length_c   1.000
_cell.angle_alpha   90.00
_cell.angle_beta   90.00
_cell.angle_gamma   90.00
#
_symmetry.space_group_name_H-M   'P 1'
#
loop_
_entity.id
_entity.type
_entity.pdbx_description
1 polymer ?
#
loop_
_entity_poly.entity_id
_entity_poly.type
_entity_poly.pdbx_seq_one_letter_code
_entity_poly.pdbx_strand_id
1 'polypeptide(L)'
;MLEIRNVHKTFNPGTINEKHALNGVNLKLEEGDFVTVIGGNGAGKSTMLNAVAGTWPVDDGSILIDGVDVTGLPEFKRASFLGRVFQDPMTGTTATMQIDENLALAARRGKRRGLGWGITKAEKERFHELLKELDLGLEDRMTSKVGLLSGGQRQAVTPVSYTHLR
;
A
#
# COMPACT_ATOMS: atom_id res chain seq x y z
N MET A 1 12.28 0.56 -9.21
CA MET A 1 12.51 -0.78 -9.81
C MET A 1 12.11 -1.87 -8.82
N LEU A 2 11.37 -2.93 -9.26
CA LEU A 2 11.04 -4.10 -8.44
C LEU A 2 11.63 -5.35 -9.11
N GLU A 3 12.25 -6.22 -8.32
CA GLU A 3 12.75 -7.49 -8.81
C GLU A 3 12.37 -8.63 -7.85
N ILE A 4 11.73 -9.65 -8.40
CA ILE A 4 11.34 -10.89 -7.73
C ILE A 4 12.17 -11.99 -8.34
N ARG A 5 12.94 -12.74 -7.55
CA ARG A 5 13.86 -13.78 -8.02
C ARG A 5 13.51 -15.12 -7.39
N ASN A 6 13.06 -16.06 -8.20
CA ASN A 6 12.78 -17.45 -7.82
C ASN A 6 11.97 -17.59 -6.52
N VAL A 7 10.91 -16.80 -6.37
CA VAL A 7 10.14 -16.75 -5.13
C VAL A 7 9.18 -17.93 -5.03
N HIS A 8 9.21 -18.58 -3.88
CA HIS A 8 8.35 -19.70 -3.49
C HIS A 8 7.50 -19.35 -2.27
N LYS A 9 6.25 -19.83 -2.28
CA LYS A 9 5.35 -19.76 -1.13
C LYS A 9 4.40 -20.93 -1.09
N THR A 10 4.48 -21.69 -0.01
CA THR A 10 3.59 -22.82 0.29
C THR A 10 2.77 -22.50 1.53
N PHE A 11 1.48 -22.70 1.47
CA PHE A 11 0.59 -22.63 2.62
C PHE A 11 0.33 -24.03 3.16
N ASN A 12 0.26 -24.16 4.49
CA ASN A 12 -0.04 -25.38 5.22
C ASN A 12 0.85 -26.57 4.81
N PRO A 13 2.20 -26.42 4.76
CA PRO A 13 3.09 -27.48 4.31
C PRO A 13 2.93 -28.75 5.16
N GLY A 14 2.97 -29.91 4.51
CA GLY A 14 2.83 -31.22 5.16
C GLY A 14 1.42 -31.60 5.62
N THR A 15 0.39 -30.82 5.22
CA THR A 15 -1.00 -31.10 5.55
C THR A 15 -1.82 -31.46 4.30
N ILE A 16 -3.03 -32.00 4.50
CA ILE A 16 -3.98 -32.28 3.40
C ILE A 16 -4.40 -31.00 2.62
N ASN A 17 -4.22 -29.82 3.24
CA ASN A 17 -4.53 -28.53 2.66
C ASN A 17 -3.28 -27.80 2.16
N GLU A 18 -2.18 -28.52 1.92
CA GLU A 18 -0.97 -27.95 1.35
C GLU A 18 -1.24 -27.31 -0.01
N LYS A 19 -0.76 -26.08 -0.20
CA LYS A 19 -0.91 -25.35 -1.44
C LYS A 19 0.34 -24.58 -1.80
N HIS A 20 0.97 -24.96 -2.90
CA HIS A 20 2.05 -24.18 -3.52
C HIS A 20 1.42 -23.00 -4.25
N ALA A 21 1.45 -21.84 -3.62
CA ALA A 21 0.82 -20.63 -4.15
C ALA A 21 1.76 -19.83 -5.08
N LEU A 22 3.06 -19.86 -4.79
CA LEU A 22 4.11 -19.35 -5.67
C LEU A 22 5.16 -20.45 -5.85
N ASN A 23 5.56 -20.69 -7.09
CA ASN A 23 6.50 -21.74 -7.43
C ASN A 23 7.56 -21.22 -8.42
N GLY A 24 8.66 -20.65 -7.89
CA GLY A 24 9.75 -20.11 -8.68
C GLY A 24 9.38 -18.86 -9.47
N VAL A 25 8.57 -17.95 -8.86
CA VAL A 25 8.11 -16.74 -9.55
C VAL A 25 9.28 -15.78 -9.76
N ASN A 26 9.42 -15.32 -11.01
CA ASN A 26 10.37 -14.30 -11.42
C ASN A 26 9.63 -13.14 -12.08
N LEU A 27 9.93 -11.90 -11.67
CA LEU A 27 9.40 -10.69 -12.27
C LEU A 27 10.39 -9.55 -12.09
N LYS A 28 10.61 -8.78 -13.16
CA LYS A 28 11.39 -7.56 -13.09
C LYS A 28 10.57 -6.41 -13.65
N LEU A 29 10.46 -5.32 -12.89
CA LEU A 29 9.81 -4.08 -13.29
C LEU A 29 10.82 -2.94 -13.20
N GLU A 30 10.94 -2.22 -14.29
CA GLU A 30 11.77 -1.01 -14.34
C GLU A 30 10.96 0.23 -13.90
N GLU A 31 11.63 1.35 -13.79
CA GLU A 31 10.96 2.62 -13.50
C GLU A 31 10.04 3.03 -14.65
N GLY A 32 8.81 3.41 -14.35
CA GLY A 32 7.78 3.77 -15.32
C GLY A 32 6.96 2.60 -15.88
N ASP A 33 7.31 1.35 -15.56
CA ASP A 33 6.53 0.20 -16.00
C ASP A 33 5.12 0.20 -15.39
N PHE A 34 4.14 -0.11 -16.24
CA PHE A 34 2.77 -0.43 -15.84
C PHE A 34 2.45 -1.87 -16.20
N VAL A 35 2.25 -2.71 -15.19
CA VAL A 35 2.05 -4.16 -15.37
C VAL A 35 0.74 -4.61 -14.75
N THR A 36 -0.01 -5.40 -15.52
CA THR A 36 -1.25 -6.04 -15.07
C THR A 36 -1.02 -7.54 -14.82
N VAL A 37 -1.41 -8.01 -13.64
CA VAL A 37 -1.36 -9.43 -13.28
C VAL A 37 -2.72 -10.06 -13.50
N ILE A 38 -2.81 -10.97 -14.48
CA ILE A 38 -4.05 -11.66 -14.88
C ILE A 38 -3.97 -13.15 -14.49
N GLY A 39 -5.09 -13.73 -14.15
CA GLY A 39 -5.20 -15.15 -13.82
C GLY A 39 -6.49 -15.48 -13.08
N GLY A 40 -6.86 -16.74 -13.04
CA GLY A 40 -8.06 -17.24 -12.32
C GLY A 40 -7.98 -17.10 -10.80
N ASN A 41 -9.06 -17.43 -10.11
CA ASN A 41 -9.09 -17.50 -8.66
C ASN A 41 -8.13 -18.59 -8.17
N GLY A 42 -7.32 -18.25 -7.17
CA GLY A 42 -6.32 -19.17 -6.63
C GLY A 42 -4.99 -19.25 -7.41
N ALA A 43 -4.80 -18.47 -8.49
CA ALA A 43 -3.56 -18.44 -9.29
C ALA A 43 -2.36 -17.75 -8.61
N GLY A 44 -2.45 -17.40 -7.34
CA GLY A 44 -1.32 -16.80 -6.61
C GLY A 44 -1.17 -15.28 -6.74
N LYS A 45 -2.04 -14.57 -7.49
CA LYS A 45 -1.94 -13.12 -7.69
C LYS A 45 -1.84 -12.33 -6.38
N SER A 46 -2.82 -12.53 -5.49
CA SER A 46 -2.83 -11.87 -4.18
C SER A 46 -1.68 -12.33 -3.29
N THR A 47 -1.24 -13.60 -3.43
CA THR A 47 -0.09 -14.13 -2.71
C THR A 47 1.19 -13.40 -3.12
N MET A 48 1.41 -13.19 -4.42
CA MET A 48 2.56 -12.45 -4.94
C MET A 48 2.55 -11.00 -4.44
N LEU A 49 1.41 -10.30 -4.54
CA LEU A 49 1.29 -8.91 -4.04
C LEU A 49 1.52 -8.81 -2.53
N ASN A 50 1.00 -9.77 -1.75
CA ASN A 50 1.23 -9.82 -0.30
C ASN A 50 2.68 -10.18 0.06
N ALA A 51 3.34 -11.02 -0.76
CA ALA A 51 4.76 -11.33 -0.59
C ALA A 51 5.63 -10.08 -0.84
N VAL A 52 5.35 -9.31 -1.91
CA VAL A 52 6.02 -8.03 -2.18
C VAL A 52 5.79 -7.03 -1.06
N ALA A 53 4.56 -6.91 -0.58
CA ALA A 53 4.21 -6.00 0.52
C ALA A 53 4.82 -6.42 1.88
N GLY A 54 5.23 -7.69 2.03
CA GLY A 54 5.78 -8.23 3.28
C GLY A 54 4.73 -8.67 4.29
N THR A 55 3.47 -8.74 3.88
CA THR A 55 2.37 -9.30 4.70
C THR A 55 2.57 -10.80 4.92
N TRP A 56 3.05 -11.51 3.89
CA TRP A 56 3.41 -12.93 3.97
C TRP A 56 4.89 -13.12 3.68
N PRO A 57 5.65 -13.78 4.57
CA PRO A 57 7.02 -14.14 4.30
C PRO A 57 7.06 -15.17 3.17
N VAL A 58 8.06 -15.08 2.32
CA VAL A 58 8.36 -16.08 1.29
C VAL A 58 9.14 -17.25 1.91
N ASP A 59 9.04 -18.43 1.33
CA ASP A 59 9.72 -19.62 1.84
C ASP A 59 11.12 -19.74 1.22
N ASP A 60 11.29 -19.26 -0.03
CA ASP A 60 12.57 -19.22 -0.74
C ASP A 60 12.54 -18.10 -1.79
N GLY A 61 13.72 -17.73 -2.31
CA GLY A 61 13.89 -16.65 -3.27
C GLY A 61 14.15 -15.30 -2.64
N SER A 62 14.15 -14.24 -3.45
CA SER A 62 14.40 -12.88 -2.98
C SER A 62 13.53 -11.84 -3.67
N ILE A 63 13.28 -10.74 -2.94
CA ILE A 63 12.51 -9.57 -3.41
C ILE A 63 13.36 -8.34 -3.17
N LEU A 64 13.67 -7.61 -4.25
CA LEU A 64 14.43 -6.37 -4.20
C LEU A 64 13.57 -5.20 -4.66
N ILE A 65 13.64 -4.08 -3.96
CA ILE A 65 13.01 -2.82 -4.34
C ILE A 65 14.09 -1.74 -4.39
N ASP A 66 14.24 -1.10 -5.55
CA ASP A 66 15.29 -0.11 -5.82
C ASP A 66 16.70 -0.62 -5.46
N GLY A 67 16.97 -1.90 -5.75
CA GLY A 67 18.23 -2.56 -5.44
C GLY A 67 18.41 -2.99 -3.98
N VAL A 68 17.49 -2.64 -3.09
CA VAL A 68 17.51 -3.03 -1.68
C VAL A 68 16.80 -4.36 -1.50
N ASP A 69 17.46 -5.34 -0.90
CA ASP A 69 16.82 -6.61 -0.53
C ASP A 69 15.85 -6.38 0.64
N VAL A 70 14.57 -6.58 0.36
CA VAL A 70 13.49 -6.43 1.34
C VAL A 70 12.91 -7.76 1.80
N THR A 71 13.44 -8.88 1.36
CA THR A 71 12.89 -10.25 1.57
C THR A 71 12.58 -10.53 3.04
N GLY A 72 13.50 -10.22 3.93
CA GLY A 72 13.34 -10.43 5.38
C GLY A 72 12.71 -9.24 6.12
N LEU A 73 12.37 -8.14 5.44
CA LEU A 73 11.83 -6.95 6.10
C LEU A 73 10.32 -7.12 6.37
N PRO A 74 9.84 -6.76 7.55
CA PRO A 74 8.42 -6.73 7.86
C PRO A 74 7.69 -5.62 7.08
N GLU A 75 6.37 -5.75 6.92
CA GLU A 75 5.51 -4.87 6.14
C GLU A 75 5.72 -3.37 6.47
N PHE A 76 5.79 -3.00 7.74
CA PHE A 76 5.97 -1.61 8.15
C PHE A 76 7.30 -0.98 7.70
N LYS A 77 8.37 -1.79 7.54
CA LYS A 77 9.65 -1.32 6.99
C LYS A 77 9.60 -1.20 5.48
N ARG A 78 8.91 -2.14 4.79
CA ARG A 78 8.71 -2.08 3.34
C ARG A 78 7.80 -0.91 2.93
N ALA A 79 6.94 -0.43 3.81
CA ALA A 79 6.08 0.72 3.57
C ALA A 79 6.83 2.01 3.18
N SER A 80 8.13 2.11 3.47
CA SER A 80 8.98 3.22 3.00
C SER A 80 9.33 3.13 1.51
N PHE A 81 9.25 1.94 0.91
CA PHE A 81 9.62 1.69 -0.49
C PHE A 81 8.40 1.61 -1.42
N LEU A 82 7.25 1.16 -0.92
CA LEU A 82 6.07 0.90 -1.74
C LEU A 82 4.79 1.51 -1.16
N GLY A 83 3.88 1.87 -2.05
CA GLY A 83 2.49 2.18 -1.71
C GLY A 83 1.58 1.01 -2.05
N ARG A 84 0.53 0.80 -1.24
CA ARG A 84 -0.45 -0.25 -1.47
C ARG A 84 -1.86 0.32 -1.46
N VAL A 85 -2.60 0.06 -2.53
CA VAL A 85 -4.04 0.33 -2.61
C VAL A 85 -4.77 -1.00 -2.47
N PHE A 86 -5.73 -1.06 -1.57
CA PHE A 86 -6.53 -2.26 -1.34
C PHE A 86 -7.76 -2.26 -2.24
N GLN A 87 -8.25 -3.46 -2.56
CA GLN A 87 -9.49 -3.63 -3.32
C GLN A 87 -10.70 -3.10 -2.52
N ASP A 88 -10.70 -3.31 -1.20
CA ASP A 88 -11.69 -2.75 -0.29
C ASP A 88 -11.24 -1.36 0.18
N PRO A 89 -11.98 -0.29 -0.17
CA PRO A 89 -11.65 1.08 0.24
C PRO A 89 -11.66 1.27 1.77
N MET A 90 -12.35 0.38 2.50
CA MET A 90 -12.41 0.42 3.97
C MET A 90 -11.07 0.04 4.62
N THR A 91 -10.27 -0.78 3.94
CA THR A 91 -9.01 -1.31 4.49
C THR A 91 -7.87 -0.28 4.45
N GLY A 92 -7.89 0.65 3.50
CA GLY A 92 -6.82 1.64 3.30
C GLY A 92 -6.92 2.90 4.16
N THR A 93 -8.03 3.09 4.90
CA THR A 93 -8.30 4.31 5.66
C THR A 93 -8.91 4.01 7.03
N THR A 94 -8.70 4.92 7.99
CA THR A 94 -9.32 4.82 9.32
C THR A 94 -10.64 5.58 9.34
N ALA A 95 -11.76 4.86 9.32
CA ALA A 95 -13.11 5.39 9.17
C ALA A 95 -13.51 6.41 10.27
N THR A 96 -12.99 6.24 11.49
CA THR A 96 -13.28 7.11 12.63
C THR A 96 -12.49 8.42 12.66
N MET A 97 -11.43 8.51 11.88
CA MET A 97 -10.57 9.68 11.76
C MET A 97 -11.04 10.61 10.64
N GLN A 98 -10.63 11.88 10.72
CA GLN A 98 -10.89 12.90 9.70
C GLN A 98 -10.06 12.64 8.43
N ILE A 99 -10.45 13.28 7.33
CA ILE A 99 -9.71 13.16 6.05
C ILE A 99 -8.28 13.68 6.22
N ASP A 100 -8.10 14.86 6.79
CA ASP A 100 -6.78 15.47 7.03
C ASP A 100 -5.91 14.62 7.97
N GLU A 101 -6.50 13.97 8.98
CA GLU A 101 -5.79 13.05 9.87
C GLU A 101 -5.30 11.80 9.13
N ASN A 102 -6.13 11.20 8.26
CA ASN A 102 -5.73 10.07 7.43
C ASN A 102 -4.58 10.45 6.48
N LEU A 103 -4.66 11.63 5.83
CA LEU A 103 -3.61 12.14 4.96
C LEU A 103 -2.31 12.43 5.75
N ALA A 104 -2.42 12.98 6.94
CA ALA A 104 -1.27 13.24 7.81
C ALA A 104 -0.57 11.94 8.25
N LEU A 105 -1.32 10.88 8.55
CA LEU A 105 -0.74 9.57 8.84
C LEU A 105 0.03 9.02 7.64
N ALA A 106 -0.54 9.13 6.45
CA ALA A 106 0.08 8.68 5.21
C ALA A 106 1.36 9.48 4.88
N ALA A 107 1.33 10.80 5.04
CA ALA A 107 2.48 11.68 4.80
C ALA A 107 3.67 11.41 5.74
N ARG A 108 3.40 10.81 6.89
CA ARG A 108 4.40 10.46 7.91
C ARG A 108 4.89 9.02 7.84
N ARG A 109 4.44 8.26 6.86
CA ARG A 109 4.87 6.89 6.65
C ARG A 109 6.39 6.80 6.51
N GLY A 110 7.02 5.90 7.28
CA GLY A 110 8.47 5.72 7.27
C GLY A 110 9.29 6.84 7.95
N LYS A 111 8.63 7.91 8.44
CA LYS A 111 9.31 9.01 9.14
C LYS A 111 9.24 8.84 10.66
N ARG A 112 10.29 9.29 11.36
CA ARG A 112 10.27 9.36 12.84
C ARG A 112 9.27 10.41 13.30
N ARG A 113 8.51 10.11 14.34
CA ARG A 113 7.57 11.03 14.96
C ARG A 113 8.22 11.71 16.18
N GLY A 114 8.06 13.04 16.28
CA GLY A 114 8.37 13.81 17.46
C GLY A 114 7.09 14.19 18.23
N LEU A 115 7.22 15.02 19.26
CA LEU A 115 6.12 15.55 20.07
C LEU A 115 5.53 16.86 19.50
N GLY A 116 5.72 17.11 18.20
CA GLY A 116 5.16 18.28 17.51
C GLY A 116 3.66 18.19 17.26
N TRP A 117 3.07 19.30 16.78
CA TRP A 117 1.67 19.38 16.40
C TRP A 117 1.28 18.30 15.38
N GLY A 118 0.11 17.75 15.55
CA GLY A 118 -0.41 16.65 14.73
C GLY A 118 -0.49 16.99 13.24
N ILE A 119 -0.99 18.19 12.88
CA ILE A 119 -1.09 18.68 11.50
C ILE A 119 -0.74 20.18 11.53
N THR A 120 0.20 20.59 10.73
CA THR A 120 0.60 22.01 10.58
C THR A 120 -0.31 22.72 9.58
N LYS A 121 -0.30 24.07 9.61
CA LYS A 121 -1.06 24.87 8.63
C LYS A 121 -0.59 24.60 7.19
N ALA A 122 0.71 24.50 6.97
CA ALA A 122 1.27 24.18 5.66
C ALA A 122 0.86 22.79 5.15
N GLU A 123 0.78 21.78 6.04
CA GLU A 123 0.26 20.47 5.67
C GLU A 123 -1.22 20.52 5.29
N LYS A 124 -2.05 21.30 6.01
CA LYS A 124 -3.47 21.48 5.65
C LYS A 124 -3.64 22.13 4.28
N GLU A 125 -2.88 23.17 3.98
CA GLU A 125 -2.90 23.82 2.67
C GLU A 125 -2.50 22.84 1.57
N ARG A 126 -1.43 22.07 1.77
CA ARG A 126 -1.02 21.02 0.83
C ARG A 126 -2.10 19.95 0.63
N PHE A 127 -2.74 19.48 1.70
CA PHE A 127 -3.81 18.49 1.59
C PHE A 127 -5.03 19.03 0.86
N HIS A 128 -5.37 20.30 1.08
CA HIS A 128 -6.44 20.99 0.38
C HIS A 128 -6.21 20.99 -1.15
N GLU A 129 -5.01 21.40 -1.60
CA GLU A 129 -4.67 21.40 -3.02
C GLU A 129 -4.71 19.98 -3.63
N LEU A 130 -4.16 18.98 -2.94
CA LEU A 130 -4.20 17.60 -3.40
C LEU A 130 -5.63 17.04 -3.52
N LEU A 131 -6.52 17.39 -2.58
CA LEU A 131 -7.92 16.96 -2.62
C LEU A 131 -8.69 17.67 -3.73
N LYS A 132 -8.37 18.95 -4.00
CA LYS A 132 -8.96 19.74 -5.07
C LYS A 132 -8.68 19.14 -6.46
N GLU A 133 -7.50 18.55 -6.67
CA GLU A 133 -7.16 17.83 -7.92
C GLU A 133 -8.11 16.64 -8.20
N LEU A 134 -8.77 16.09 -7.17
CA LEU A 134 -9.71 14.98 -7.34
C LEU A 134 -11.09 15.42 -7.85
N ASP A 135 -11.43 16.70 -7.76
CA ASP A 135 -12.73 17.27 -8.16
C ASP A 135 -13.95 16.55 -7.52
N LEU A 136 -13.84 16.25 -6.22
CA LEU A 136 -14.87 15.52 -5.45
C LEU A 136 -15.45 16.34 -4.29
N GLY A 137 -15.08 17.61 -4.14
CA GLY A 137 -15.51 18.50 -3.06
C GLY A 137 -15.00 18.05 -1.68
N LEU A 138 -13.92 17.29 -1.62
CA LEU A 138 -13.33 16.79 -0.38
C LEU A 138 -12.44 17.83 0.30
N GLU A 139 -11.92 18.78 -0.44
CA GLU A 139 -11.12 19.91 0.03
C GLU A 139 -11.87 20.76 1.06
N ASP A 140 -13.19 20.96 0.86
CA ASP A 140 -14.05 21.72 1.76
C ASP A 140 -14.50 20.93 3.00
N ARG A 141 -14.22 19.62 3.02
CA ARG A 141 -14.70 18.67 4.04
C ARG A 141 -13.58 17.93 4.75
N MET A 142 -12.36 18.47 4.78
CA MET A 142 -11.19 17.79 5.35
C MET A 142 -11.35 17.34 6.80
N THR A 143 -12.20 18.04 7.58
CA THR A 143 -12.52 17.69 8.98
C THR A 143 -13.66 16.67 9.12
N SER A 144 -14.26 16.24 8.01
CA SER A 144 -15.27 15.18 8.03
C SER A 144 -14.60 13.82 8.25
N LYS A 145 -15.29 12.94 8.99
CA LYS A 145 -14.82 11.55 9.19
C LYS A 145 -14.87 10.78 7.86
N VAL A 146 -13.81 10.04 7.57
CA VAL A 146 -13.71 9.22 6.35
C VAL A 146 -14.84 8.19 6.28
N GLY A 147 -15.35 7.72 7.43
CA GLY A 147 -16.50 6.81 7.50
C GLY A 147 -17.79 7.36 6.88
N LEU A 148 -17.94 8.67 6.74
CA LEU A 148 -19.12 9.33 6.15
C LEU A 148 -19.01 9.51 4.63
N LEU A 149 -17.87 9.18 4.04
CA LEU A 149 -17.65 9.28 2.60
C LEU A 149 -18.30 8.11 1.86
N SER A 150 -18.73 8.35 0.62
CA SER A 150 -19.09 7.27 -0.30
C SER A 150 -17.90 6.36 -0.60
N GLY A 151 -18.17 5.13 -1.06
CA GLY A 151 -17.10 4.19 -1.43
C GLY A 151 -16.12 4.77 -2.45
N GLY A 152 -16.63 5.45 -3.48
CA GLY A 152 -15.80 6.10 -4.51
C GLY A 152 -14.95 7.25 -3.95
N GLN A 153 -15.54 8.14 -3.13
CA GLN A 153 -14.80 9.21 -2.47
C GLN A 153 -13.69 8.67 -1.57
N ARG A 154 -13.97 7.63 -0.79
CA ARG A 154 -12.97 6.98 0.08
C ARG A 154 -11.88 6.31 -0.73
N GLN A 155 -12.24 5.65 -1.84
CA GLN A 155 -11.28 5.06 -2.74
C GLN A 155 -10.37 6.10 -3.38
N ALA A 156 -10.87 7.30 -3.66
CA ALA A 156 -10.08 8.40 -4.22
C ALA A 156 -9.10 9.03 -3.19
N VAL A 157 -9.43 9.05 -1.91
CA VAL A 157 -8.51 9.53 -0.84
C VAL A 157 -7.30 8.60 -0.68
N THR A 158 -7.47 7.29 -0.89
CA THR A 158 -6.41 6.30 -0.68
C THR A 158 -5.19 6.52 -1.60
N PRO A 159 -5.31 6.66 -2.94
CA PRO A 159 -4.16 6.94 -3.81
C PRO A 159 -3.45 8.24 -3.48
N VAL A 160 -4.17 9.33 -3.16
CA VAL A 160 -3.58 10.62 -2.77
C VAL A 160 -2.61 10.45 -1.62
N SER A 161 -2.96 9.62 -0.65
CA SER A 161 -2.12 9.33 0.50
C SER A 161 -0.83 8.57 0.14
N TYR A 162 -0.78 7.87 -1.00
CA TYR A 162 0.37 7.05 -1.40
C TYR A 162 1.23 7.66 -2.51
N THR A 163 0.65 8.43 -3.42
CA THR A 163 1.35 8.93 -4.62
C THR A 163 1.84 10.38 -4.47
N HIS A 164 1.07 11.25 -3.82
CA HIS A 164 1.34 12.68 -3.78
C HIS A 164 1.97 13.17 -2.46
N LEU A 165 2.06 12.32 -1.45
CA LEU A 165 2.59 12.69 -0.12
C LEU A 165 4.02 12.15 0.14
N ARG A 166 4.69 11.65 -0.90
CA ARG A 166 6.12 11.28 -0.87
C ARG A 166 7.05 12.47 -0.94
#